data_16752690d02f587798e8a3d13e1aff6a
#
_entry.id   16752690d02f587798e8a3d13e1aff6a
#
_cell.length_a   1.000
_cell.length_b   1.000
_cell.length_c   1.000
_cell.angle_alpha   90.00
_cell.angle_beta   90.00
_cell.angle_gamma   90.00
#
_symmetry.space_group_name_H-M   'P 1'
#
loop_
_entity.id
_entity.type
_entity.pdbx_description
1 polymer ?
#
loop_
_entity_poly.entity_id
_entity_poly.type
_entity_poly.pdbx_seq_one_letter_code
_entity_poly.pdbx_strand_id
1 'polypeptide(L)'
;MRFHYAEAMTAVSNYIPLAQAAEANGYSGYVIPDSLIYPKASDTEYSYTEDGGREFLENKPFIESFIMATAIGTATQKLEMTTNVVKLPVRPPLYSAKLASSIAALTNNRFNLGVGLSVWPEDYKAMGVDFAKRGKRFDECIDIVRGLCAGGYFEYHGEFYDLDPVKLNPIPTKPLPILIGGFSDAAFKRAARNDGFMHAGNGTREEMAAVLAKIQAYRVEFGTQDKPFRFFATAMGEMTLDVVKHYQDIGVTDMPIAFRSLYAVEEDTQPLQQKIDDLSRFADEVIAKV
;
A
#
# COMPACT_ATOMS: atom_id res chain seq x y z
N MET A 1 5.15 16.78 -5.25
CA MET A 1 4.22 15.91 -4.52
C MET A 1 3.47 15.03 -5.51
N ARG A 2 3.21 13.75 -5.17
CA ARG A 2 2.35 12.88 -5.97
C ARG A 2 1.07 12.57 -5.19
N PHE A 3 -0.07 12.64 -5.85
CA PHE A 3 -1.37 12.41 -5.22
C PHE A 3 -1.95 11.08 -5.68
N HIS A 4 -2.44 10.29 -4.74
CA HIS A 4 -2.99 8.97 -4.99
C HIS A 4 -4.42 8.93 -4.45
N TYR A 5 -5.39 8.63 -5.30
CA TYR A 5 -6.74 8.45 -4.83
C TYR A 5 -6.86 7.20 -3.97
N ALA A 6 -7.45 7.33 -2.80
CA ALA A 6 -7.67 6.25 -1.85
C ALA A 6 -9.18 6.06 -1.65
N GLU A 7 -9.74 5.05 -2.29
CA GLU A 7 -11.14 4.66 -2.13
C GLU A 7 -11.24 3.16 -1.91
N ALA A 8 -12.09 2.75 -0.98
CA ALA A 8 -12.32 1.36 -0.65
C ALA A 8 -13.75 1.16 -0.14
N MET A 9 -14.23 -0.08 -0.16
CA MET A 9 -15.53 -0.44 0.43
C MET A 9 -16.71 0.39 -0.13
N THR A 10 -16.58 0.81 -1.38
CA THR A 10 -17.64 1.41 -2.19
C THR A 10 -18.30 0.34 -3.07
N ALA A 11 -19.38 0.67 -3.77
CA ALA A 11 -19.99 -0.25 -4.74
C ALA A 11 -18.95 -0.74 -5.75
N VAL A 12 -18.92 -2.04 -6.03
CA VAL A 12 -17.90 -2.66 -6.90
C VAL A 12 -17.87 -2.02 -8.28
N SER A 13 -19.02 -1.58 -8.79
CA SER A 13 -19.15 -0.87 -10.07
C SER A 13 -18.44 0.49 -10.12
N ASN A 14 -18.12 1.08 -8.98
CA ASN A 14 -17.53 2.42 -8.90
C ASN A 14 -16.01 2.43 -9.12
N TYR A 15 -15.30 1.33 -8.84
CA TYR A 15 -13.83 1.34 -8.83
C TYR A 15 -13.21 1.74 -10.16
N ILE A 16 -13.67 1.16 -11.27
CA ILE A 16 -13.10 1.46 -12.59
C ILE A 16 -13.43 2.89 -13.05
N PRO A 17 -14.69 3.37 -13.00
CA PRO A 17 -14.98 4.76 -13.30
C PRO A 17 -14.22 5.77 -12.44
N LEU A 18 -14.03 5.48 -11.15
CA LEU A 18 -13.27 6.34 -10.24
C LEU A 18 -11.77 6.35 -10.57
N ALA A 19 -11.19 5.20 -10.91
CA ALA A 19 -9.80 5.14 -11.34
C ALA A 19 -9.55 5.93 -12.64
N GLN A 20 -10.46 5.82 -13.60
CA GLN A 20 -10.40 6.58 -14.84
C GLN A 20 -10.59 8.10 -14.60
N ALA A 21 -11.52 8.47 -13.72
CA ALA A 21 -11.70 9.86 -13.31
C ALA A 21 -10.47 10.42 -12.59
N ALA A 22 -9.84 9.65 -11.69
CA ALA A 22 -8.60 10.04 -11.02
C ALA A 22 -7.48 10.27 -12.06
N GLU A 23 -7.31 9.37 -13.01
CA GLU A 23 -6.33 9.55 -14.09
C GLU A 23 -6.60 10.80 -14.93
N ALA A 24 -7.85 11.03 -15.32
CA ALA A 24 -8.26 12.20 -16.10
C ALA A 24 -8.02 13.52 -15.36
N ASN A 25 -8.14 13.51 -14.03
CA ASN A 25 -7.89 14.65 -13.14
C ASN A 25 -6.43 14.77 -12.66
N GLY A 26 -5.48 14.03 -13.27
CA GLY A 26 -4.05 14.19 -13.02
C GLY A 26 -3.54 13.58 -11.73
N TYR A 27 -4.29 12.70 -11.08
CA TYR A 27 -3.76 11.91 -9.97
C TYR A 27 -2.65 11.00 -10.46
N SER A 28 -1.63 10.82 -9.62
CA SER A 28 -0.47 9.97 -9.93
C SER A 28 -0.76 8.48 -9.76
N GLY A 29 -1.71 8.12 -8.90
CA GLY A 29 -2.00 6.71 -8.63
C GLY A 29 -3.30 6.47 -7.87
N TYR A 30 -3.54 5.19 -7.65
CA TYR A 30 -4.64 4.66 -6.84
C TYR A 30 -4.06 3.78 -5.72
N VAL A 31 -4.47 4.03 -4.48
CA VAL A 31 -4.08 3.23 -3.32
C VAL A 31 -5.13 2.17 -3.06
N ILE A 32 -4.69 0.91 -2.97
CA ILE A 32 -5.55 -0.26 -2.86
C ILE A 32 -5.31 -0.93 -1.51
N PRO A 33 -6.25 -0.88 -0.57
CA PRO A 33 -6.12 -1.56 0.71
C PRO A 33 -6.25 -3.08 0.58
N ASP A 34 -5.88 -3.80 1.62
CA ASP A 34 -5.90 -5.26 1.69
C ASP A 34 -6.68 -5.76 2.90
N SER A 35 -7.70 -6.57 2.65
CA SER A 35 -8.37 -7.37 3.67
C SER A 35 -8.73 -8.73 3.11
N LEU A 36 -8.41 -9.80 3.85
CA LEU A 36 -8.65 -11.18 3.41
C LEU A 36 -9.99 -11.71 3.87
N ILE A 37 -10.31 -11.45 5.13
CA ILE A 37 -11.50 -11.99 5.81
C ILE A 37 -12.00 -10.97 6.83
N TYR A 38 -13.26 -11.13 7.20
CA TYR A 38 -13.85 -10.54 8.40
C TYR A 38 -14.18 -11.67 9.39
N PRO A 39 -13.40 -11.85 10.48
CA PRO A 39 -13.68 -12.89 11.45
C PRO A 39 -14.86 -12.47 12.35
N LYS A 40 -15.79 -13.40 12.61
CA LYS A 40 -16.96 -13.15 13.47
C LYS A 40 -16.59 -12.70 14.90
N ALA A 41 -15.47 -13.17 15.42
CA ALA A 41 -14.94 -12.78 16.71
C ALA A 41 -13.42 -12.58 16.63
N SER A 42 -12.92 -11.62 17.35
CA SER A 42 -11.48 -11.36 17.55
C SER A 42 -11.28 -10.60 18.83
N ASP A 43 -10.23 -10.95 19.53
CA ASP A 43 -9.78 -10.26 20.74
C ASP A 43 -8.74 -9.16 20.44
N THR A 44 -8.42 -8.96 19.16
CA THR A 44 -7.41 -8.00 18.73
C THR A 44 -8.08 -6.67 18.39
N GLU A 45 -7.69 -5.62 19.10
CA GLU A 45 -8.11 -4.25 18.80
C GLU A 45 -7.53 -3.76 17.47
N TYR A 46 -8.30 -2.98 16.76
CA TYR A 46 -7.88 -2.34 15.52
C TYR A 46 -7.31 -0.96 15.81
N SER A 47 -6.02 -0.79 15.58
CA SER A 47 -5.26 0.41 15.98
C SER A 47 -5.62 1.70 15.21
N TYR A 48 -6.51 1.64 14.21
CA TYR A 48 -6.87 2.78 13.36
C TYR A 48 -8.26 3.35 13.66
N THR A 49 -9.01 2.72 14.57
CA THR A 49 -10.30 3.21 15.07
C THR A 49 -10.15 3.63 16.52
N GLU A 50 -10.90 4.63 16.95
CA GLU A 50 -10.82 5.15 18.34
C GLU A 50 -11.27 4.13 19.39
N ASP A 51 -12.25 3.30 19.03
CA ASP A 51 -12.83 2.27 19.88
C ASP A 51 -12.15 0.89 19.74
N GLY A 52 -11.15 0.77 18.87
CA GLY A 52 -10.51 -0.50 18.54
C GLY A 52 -11.40 -1.45 17.73
N GLY A 53 -12.59 -1.00 17.34
CA GLY A 53 -13.56 -1.76 16.57
C GLY A 53 -13.17 -1.93 15.09
N ARG A 54 -13.78 -2.90 14.44
CA ARG A 54 -13.55 -3.21 13.03
C ARG A 54 -14.85 -3.47 12.26
N GLU A 55 -15.97 -3.10 12.84
CA GLU A 55 -17.32 -3.28 12.30
C GLU A 55 -17.47 -2.56 10.96
N PHE A 56 -16.63 -1.55 10.69
CA PHE A 56 -16.56 -0.87 9.40
C PHE A 56 -16.20 -1.81 8.22
N LEU A 57 -15.67 -3.01 8.48
CA LEU A 57 -15.37 -4.04 7.47
C LEU A 57 -16.52 -5.03 7.27
N GLU A 58 -17.44 -5.12 8.23
CA GLU A 58 -18.52 -6.12 8.17
C GLU A 58 -19.45 -5.83 7.00
N ASN A 59 -19.69 -6.83 6.18
CA ASN A 59 -20.54 -6.76 4.97
C ASN A 59 -20.08 -5.75 3.90
N LYS A 60 -18.87 -5.18 4.02
CA LYS A 60 -18.34 -4.27 3.00
C LYS A 60 -17.70 -5.04 1.84
N PRO A 61 -17.87 -4.58 0.59
CA PRO A 61 -17.20 -5.18 -0.55
C PRO A 61 -15.69 -4.88 -0.48
N PHE A 62 -14.89 -5.93 -0.35
CA PHE A 62 -13.43 -5.83 -0.33
C PHE A 62 -12.84 -6.75 -1.40
N ILE A 63 -12.46 -6.16 -2.52
CA ILE A 63 -11.88 -6.91 -3.63
C ILE A 63 -10.41 -7.22 -3.30
N GLU A 64 -9.97 -8.44 -3.63
CA GLU A 64 -8.58 -8.84 -3.44
C GLU A 64 -7.62 -7.88 -4.15
N SER A 65 -6.55 -7.48 -3.46
CA SER A 65 -5.71 -6.34 -3.85
C SER A 65 -5.01 -6.50 -5.20
N PHE A 66 -4.52 -7.69 -5.52
CA PHE A 66 -3.85 -7.93 -6.81
C PHE A 66 -4.85 -7.96 -7.97
N ILE A 67 -6.06 -8.49 -7.73
CA ILE A 67 -7.14 -8.48 -8.72
C ILE A 67 -7.57 -7.03 -8.98
N MET A 68 -7.76 -6.23 -7.94
CA MET A 68 -8.12 -4.82 -8.07
C MET A 68 -7.02 -4.03 -8.82
N ALA A 69 -5.74 -4.25 -8.46
CA ALA A 69 -4.62 -3.60 -9.14
C ALA A 69 -4.59 -3.96 -10.65
N THR A 70 -4.88 -5.22 -10.99
CA THR A 70 -4.97 -5.65 -12.39
C THR A 70 -6.11 -4.94 -13.11
N ALA A 71 -7.30 -4.92 -12.52
CA ALA A 71 -8.48 -4.30 -13.12
C ALA A 71 -8.26 -2.79 -13.37
N ILE A 72 -7.80 -2.05 -12.37
CA ILE A 72 -7.49 -0.62 -12.48
C ILE A 72 -6.38 -0.40 -13.50
N GLY A 73 -5.29 -1.17 -13.42
CA GLY A 73 -4.14 -1.01 -14.29
C GLY A 73 -4.41 -1.27 -15.76
N THR A 74 -5.34 -2.19 -16.08
CA THR A 74 -5.75 -2.46 -17.47
C THR A 74 -6.78 -1.45 -17.99
N ALA A 75 -7.52 -0.79 -17.10
CA ALA A 75 -8.52 0.22 -17.44
C ALA A 75 -7.95 1.65 -17.52
N THR A 76 -6.69 1.86 -17.15
CA THR A 76 -5.98 3.14 -17.13
C THR A 76 -4.65 3.05 -17.90
N GLN A 77 -4.04 4.20 -18.25
CA GLN A 77 -2.82 4.25 -19.06
C GLN A 77 -1.59 4.77 -18.27
N LYS A 78 -1.79 5.65 -17.29
CA LYS A 78 -0.72 6.35 -16.56
C LYS A 78 -0.78 6.12 -15.07
N LEU A 79 -1.97 5.84 -14.53
CA LEU A 79 -2.23 5.72 -13.10
C LEU A 79 -1.41 4.59 -12.50
N GLU A 80 -0.63 4.88 -11.46
CA GLU A 80 0.06 3.87 -10.67
C GLU A 80 -0.92 3.14 -9.73
N MET A 81 -0.73 1.86 -9.50
CA MET A 81 -1.46 1.08 -8.51
C MET A 81 -0.51 0.75 -7.36
N THR A 82 -0.89 1.12 -6.14
CA THR A 82 -0.08 0.88 -4.93
C THR A 82 -0.92 0.15 -3.89
N THR A 83 -0.52 -1.05 -3.49
CA THR A 83 -1.21 -1.75 -2.39
C THR A 83 -0.88 -1.11 -1.05
N ASN A 84 -1.87 -0.97 -0.14
CA ASN A 84 -1.70 -0.27 1.15
C ASN A 84 -2.41 -1.02 2.30
N VAL A 85 -1.83 -2.06 2.82
CA VAL A 85 -0.66 -2.81 2.39
C VAL A 85 -1.01 -4.28 2.33
N VAL A 86 -0.49 -5.01 1.36
CA VAL A 86 -0.65 -6.47 1.29
C VAL A 86 -0.01 -7.11 2.52
N LYS A 87 -0.76 -7.95 3.20
CA LYS A 87 -0.29 -8.75 4.34
C LYS A 87 0.58 -9.89 3.81
N LEU A 88 1.84 -9.56 3.46
CA LEU A 88 2.70 -10.47 2.69
C LEU A 88 3.01 -11.80 3.41
N PRO A 89 3.27 -11.83 4.74
CA PRO A 89 3.64 -13.08 5.42
C PRO A 89 2.55 -14.16 5.49
N VAL A 90 1.28 -13.79 5.23
CA VAL A 90 0.17 -14.75 5.21
C VAL A 90 -0.06 -15.36 3.83
N ARG A 91 0.69 -14.91 2.82
CA ARG A 91 0.62 -15.40 1.44
C ARG A 91 1.90 -16.14 1.05
N PRO A 92 1.84 -17.17 0.19
CA PRO A 92 3.05 -17.77 -0.36
C PRO A 92 3.85 -16.72 -1.15
N PRO A 93 5.14 -16.46 -0.80
CA PRO A 93 5.90 -15.38 -1.41
C PRO A 93 6.17 -15.59 -2.90
N LEU A 94 6.39 -16.82 -3.36
CA LEU A 94 6.52 -17.14 -4.78
C LEU A 94 5.25 -16.76 -5.55
N TYR A 95 4.07 -17.07 -5.00
CA TYR A 95 2.81 -16.73 -5.65
C TYR A 95 2.57 -15.21 -5.66
N SER A 96 2.90 -14.53 -4.56
CA SER A 96 2.86 -13.06 -4.47
C SER A 96 3.81 -12.40 -5.49
N ALA A 97 5.02 -12.92 -5.66
CA ALA A 97 5.96 -12.49 -6.70
C ALA A 97 5.38 -12.69 -8.10
N LYS A 98 4.73 -13.84 -8.34
CA LYS A 98 4.09 -14.14 -9.63
C LYS A 98 2.97 -13.16 -9.96
N LEU A 99 2.12 -12.83 -9.00
CA LEU A 99 1.05 -11.84 -9.16
C LEU A 99 1.61 -10.45 -9.42
N ALA A 100 2.54 -9.97 -8.57
CA ALA A 100 3.15 -8.65 -8.70
C ALA A 100 3.89 -8.48 -10.04
N SER A 101 4.65 -9.49 -10.43
CA SER A 101 5.37 -9.53 -11.70
C SER A 101 4.42 -9.49 -12.91
N SER A 102 3.33 -10.25 -12.86
CA SER A 102 2.33 -10.28 -13.91
C SER A 102 1.63 -8.92 -14.07
N ILE A 103 1.26 -8.28 -12.94
CA ILE A 103 0.64 -6.94 -12.95
C ILE A 103 1.64 -5.93 -13.53
N ALA A 104 2.90 -5.94 -13.08
CA ALA A 104 3.91 -5.03 -13.59
C ALA A 104 4.10 -5.17 -15.10
N ALA A 105 4.13 -6.40 -15.62
CA ALA A 105 4.23 -6.67 -17.06
C ALA A 105 3.00 -6.16 -17.83
N LEU A 106 1.78 -6.44 -17.33
CA LEU A 106 0.52 -6.03 -17.98
C LEU A 106 0.34 -4.50 -17.96
N THR A 107 0.91 -3.81 -16.97
CA THR A 107 0.68 -2.38 -16.75
C THR A 107 1.89 -1.51 -17.03
N ASN A 108 2.90 -2.03 -17.73
CA ASN A 108 4.13 -1.32 -18.05
C ASN A 108 4.83 -0.74 -16.81
N ASN A 109 5.00 -1.57 -15.78
CA ASN A 109 5.64 -1.26 -14.48
C ASN A 109 4.96 -0.13 -13.67
N ARG A 110 3.64 0.02 -13.77
CA ARG A 110 2.87 0.97 -12.96
C ARG A 110 2.39 0.39 -11.61
N PHE A 111 2.88 -0.77 -11.22
CA PHE A 111 2.53 -1.42 -9.96
C PHE A 111 3.61 -1.22 -8.90
N ASN A 112 3.20 -0.78 -7.71
CA ASN A 112 4.03 -0.67 -6.52
C ASN A 112 3.50 -1.63 -5.47
N LEU A 113 4.35 -2.50 -4.94
CA LEU A 113 3.98 -3.50 -3.95
C LEU A 113 4.17 -2.92 -2.53
N GLY A 114 3.12 -2.32 -1.99
CA GLY A 114 3.07 -1.94 -0.59
C GLY A 114 2.74 -3.15 0.28
N VAL A 115 3.60 -3.45 1.27
CA VAL A 115 3.54 -4.67 2.07
C VAL A 115 3.67 -4.38 3.56
N GLY A 116 3.03 -5.21 4.38
CA GLY A 116 3.08 -5.12 5.83
C GLY A 116 2.79 -6.45 6.51
N LEU A 117 2.79 -6.37 7.84
CA LEU A 117 2.33 -7.45 8.70
C LEU A 117 0.82 -7.29 8.94
N SER A 118 0.08 -8.39 8.98
CA SER A 118 -1.22 -8.33 9.61
C SER A 118 -1.06 -8.21 11.12
N VAL A 119 -1.88 -7.38 11.74
CA VAL A 119 -1.99 -7.31 13.20
C VAL A 119 -2.89 -8.42 13.74
N TRP A 120 -3.68 -9.06 12.87
CA TRP A 120 -4.70 -10.05 13.25
C TRP A 120 -4.17 -11.48 13.18
N PRO A 121 -4.11 -12.19 14.31
CA PRO A 121 -3.79 -13.62 14.34
C PRO A 121 -4.74 -14.47 13.49
N GLU A 122 -5.99 -14.03 13.33
CA GLU A 122 -7.03 -14.70 12.54
C GLU A 122 -6.65 -14.80 11.06
N ASP A 123 -6.01 -13.79 10.49
CA ASP A 123 -5.51 -13.87 9.11
C ASP A 123 -4.50 -15.03 8.96
N TYR A 124 -3.57 -15.14 9.89
CA TYR A 124 -2.56 -16.20 9.88
C TYR A 124 -3.18 -17.58 10.05
N LYS A 125 -4.10 -17.69 11.01
CA LYS A 125 -4.82 -18.95 11.26
C LYS A 125 -5.63 -19.40 10.04
N ALA A 126 -6.37 -18.47 9.42
CA ALA A 126 -7.19 -18.76 8.24
C ALA A 126 -6.34 -19.18 7.04
N MET A 127 -5.12 -18.64 6.91
CA MET A 127 -4.18 -18.96 5.84
C MET A 127 -3.25 -20.14 6.18
N GLY A 128 -3.40 -20.78 7.35
CA GLY A 128 -2.57 -21.91 7.78
C GLY A 128 -1.12 -21.53 8.08
N VAL A 129 -0.85 -20.27 8.48
CA VAL A 129 0.49 -19.74 8.75
C VAL A 129 0.61 -19.45 10.24
N ASP A 130 1.75 -19.81 10.84
CA ASP A 130 2.03 -19.50 12.24
C ASP A 130 2.22 -17.97 12.42
N PHE A 131 1.53 -17.41 13.41
CA PHE A 131 1.64 -16.00 13.79
C PHE A 131 2.98 -15.68 14.48
N ALA A 132 3.60 -16.68 15.11
CA ALA A 132 4.90 -16.51 15.72
C ALA A 132 5.98 -16.22 14.68
N LYS A 133 6.99 -15.44 15.07
CA LYS A 133 8.12 -15.07 14.20
C LYS A 133 7.71 -14.40 12.86
N ARG A 134 6.48 -13.89 12.75
CA ARG A 134 5.94 -13.28 11.51
C ARG A 134 6.83 -12.18 10.93
N GLY A 135 7.60 -11.46 11.79
CA GLY A 135 8.56 -10.45 11.34
C GLY A 135 9.71 -11.02 10.54
N LYS A 136 10.30 -12.14 10.99
CA LYS A 136 11.36 -12.85 10.25
C LYS A 136 10.82 -13.47 8.96
N ARG A 137 9.65 -14.11 9.04
CA ARG A 137 8.96 -14.62 7.84
C ARG A 137 8.72 -13.53 6.81
N PHE A 138 8.38 -12.31 7.25
CA PHE A 138 8.17 -11.16 6.38
C PHE A 138 9.46 -10.74 5.66
N ASP A 139 10.59 -10.76 6.37
CA ASP A 139 11.90 -10.46 5.77
C ASP A 139 12.22 -11.46 4.65
N GLU A 140 12.05 -12.77 4.88
CA GLU A 140 12.23 -13.79 3.83
C GLU A 140 11.26 -13.62 2.66
N CYS A 141 9.99 -13.27 2.93
CA CYS A 141 9.02 -13.01 1.86
C CYS A 141 9.47 -11.85 0.95
N ILE A 142 9.99 -10.77 1.53
CA ILE A 142 10.50 -9.61 0.77
C ILE A 142 11.69 -10.03 -0.09
N ASP A 143 12.64 -10.78 0.47
CA ASP A 143 13.82 -11.25 -0.24
C ASP A 143 13.44 -12.14 -1.43
N ILE A 144 12.52 -13.08 -1.22
CA ILE A 144 12.02 -13.98 -2.28
C ILE A 144 11.30 -13.20 -3.39
N VAL A 145 10.42 -12.27 -3.03
CA VAL A 145 9.72 -11.45 -4.04
C VAL A 145 10.71 -10.62 -4.84
N ARG A 146 11.67 -9.98 -4.17
CA ARG A 146 12.69 -9.17 -4.84
C ARG A 146 13.58 -10.01 -5.74
N GLY A 147 14.05 -11.14 -5.27
CA GLY A 147 14.93 -12.04 -6.04
C GLY A 147 14.22 -12.59 -7.27
N LEU A 148 13.00 -13.10 -7.13
CA LEU A 148 12.22 -13.63 -8.26
C LEU A 148 11.89 -12.56 -9.31
N CYS A 149 11.54 -11.35 -8.88
CA CYS A 149 11.20 -10.25 -9.79
C CYS A 149 12.43 -9.62 -10.46
N ALA A 150 13.64 -9.88 -9.97
CA ALA A 150 14.87 -9.44 -10.62
C ALA A 150 15.22 -10.26 -11.88
N GLY A 151 14.64 -11.45 -12.02
CA GLY A 151 14.87 -12.34 -13.16
C GLY A 151 16.08 -13.24 -13.02
N GLY A 152 16.25 -14.14 -13.98
CA GLY A 152 17.25 -15.19 -13.88
C GLY A 152 16.78 -16.38 -13.03
N TYR A 153 17.69 -17.32 -12.75
CA TYR A 153 17.46 -18.37 -11.76
C TYR A 153 17.69 -17.80 -10.37
N PHE A 154 16.75 -18.04 -9.48
CA PHE A 154 16.77 -17.61 -8.08
C PHE A 154 16.51 -18.82 -7.21
N GLU A 155 17.33 -18.97 -6.15
CA GLU A 155 17.18 -19.94 -5.08
C GLU A 155 17.14 -19.23 -3.74
N TYR A 156 16.53 -19.84 -2.73
CA TYR A 156 16.44 -19.28 -1.40
C TYR A 156 16.39 -20.37 -0.33
N HIS A 157 17.25 -20.27 0.69
CA HIS A 157 17.34 -21.22 1.79
C HIS A 157 17.25 -20.47 3.11
N GLY A 158 16.04 -20.34 3.66
CA GLY A 158 15.74 -19.59 4.88
C GLY A 158 15.21 -20.45 6.02
N GLU A 159 14.74 -19.80 7.07
CA GLU A 159 14.10 -20.46 8.21
C GLU A 159 12.68 -20.95 7.86
N PHE A 160 11.96 -20.23 7.00
CA PHE A 160 10.56 -20.47 6.67
C PHE A 160 10.34 -20.96 5.26
N TYR A 161 11.24 -20.66 4.36
CA TYR A 161 11.12 -20.99 2.95
C TYR A 161 12.40 -21.62 2.43
N ASP A 162 12.21 -22.68 1.65
CA ASP A 162 13.26 -23.38 0.94
C ASP A 162 12.83 -23.49 -0.53
N LEU A 163 13.59 -22.90 -1.43
CA LEU A 163 13.25 -22.78 -2.84
C LEU A 163 14.45 -23.15 -3.70
N ASP A 164 14.34 -24.27 -4.37
CA ASP A 164 15.30 -24.68 -5.39
C ASP A 164 15.41 -23.64 -6.51
N PRO A 165 16.50 -23.62 -7.31
CA PRO A 165 16.66 -22.68 -8.42
C PRO A 165 15.48 -22.68 -9.39
N VAL A 166 14.70 -21.59 -9.41
CA VAL A 166 13.53 -21.39 -10.29
C VAL A 166 13.60 -20.07 -11.02
N LYS A 167 12.87 -19.95 -12.11
CA LYS A 167 12.70 -18.70 -12.88
C LYS A 167 11.25 -18.25 -12.86
N LEU A 168 11.08 -16.96 -12.71
CA LEU A 168 9.78 -16.30 -12.89
C LEU A 168 9.67 -15.67 -14.28
N ASN A 169 8.55 -15.86 -14.97
CA ASN A 169 8.20 -15.18 -16.22
C ASN A 169 6.69 -14.88 -16.24
N PRO A 170 6.26 -13.71 -16.77
CA PRO A 170 7.10 -12.56 -17.12
C PRO A 170 7.77 -11.94 -15.89
N ILE A 171 8.81 -11.15 -16.09
CA ILE A 171 9.41 -10.30 -15.04
C ILE A 171 9.12 -8.83 -15.33
N PRO A 172 9.10 -7.95 -14.31
CA PRO A 172 9.08 -6.50 -14.53
C PRO A 172 10.29 -6.06 -15.37
N THR A 173 10.11 -5.09 -16.25
CA THR A 173 11.22 -4.51 -17.03
C THR A 173 11.97 -3.41 -16.27
N LYS A 174 11.48 -3.02 -15.10
CA LYS A 174 12.12 -2.14 -14.12
C LYS A 174 12.03 -2.81 -12.75
N PRO A 175 12.93 -2.49 -11.80
CA PRO A 175 12.81 -3.00 -10.44
C PRO A 175 11.40 -2.74 -9.87
N LEU A 176 10.78 -3.80 -9.33
CA LEU A 176 9.48 -3.69 -8.67
C LEU A 176 9.65 -2.88 -7.37
N PRO A 177 8.99 -1.73 -7.20
CA PRO A 177 9.06 -0.99 -5.94
C PRO A 177 8.38 -1.77 -4.81
N ILE A 178 9.09 -1.96 -3.69
CA ILE A 178 8.56 -2.57 -2.47
C ILE A 178 8.52 -1.51 -1.38
N LEU A 179 7.30 -1.17 -0.94
CA LEU A 179 7.05 -0.13 0.07
C LEU A 179 6.60 -0.81 1.37
N ILE A 180 7.15 -0.39 2.49
CA ILE A 180 6.91 -1.04 3.78
C ILE A 180 5.93 -0.23 4.62
N GLY A 181 4.84 -0.86 5.06
CA GLY A 181 3.92 -0.30 6.04
C GLY A 181 4.20 -0.77 7.46
N GLY A 182 3.82 0.03 8.44
CA GLY A 182 3.89 -0.31 9.86
C GLY A 182 4.31 0.86 10.75
N PHE A 183 4.34 0.62 12.09
CA PHE A 183 4.63 1.66 13.09
C PHE A 183 5.84 1.36 13.97
N SER A 184 6.40 0.16 13.87
CA SER A 184 7.46 -0.27 14.77
C SER A 184 8.84 0.11 14.22
N ASP A 185 9.81 0.18 15.13
CA ASP A 185 11.21 0.34 14.77
C ASP A 185 11.69 -0.69 13.74
N ALA A 186 11.22 -1.94 13.86
CA ALA A 186 11.51 -2.99 12.89
C ALA A 186 10.93 -2.68 11.49
N ALA A 187 9.76 -2.04 11.42
CA ALA A 187 9.19 -1.59 10.14
C ALA A 187 10.03 -0.47 9.53
N PHE A 188 10.50 0.49 10.33
CA PHE A 188 11.37 1.58 9.87
C PHE A 188 12.72 1.06 9.32
N LYS A 189 13.32 0.08 10.00
CA LYS A 189 14.54 -0.59 9.53
C LYS A 189 14.32 -1.35 8.21
N ARG A 190 13.16 -2.00 8.04
CA ARG A 190 12.79 -2.63 6.77
C ARG A 190 12.61 -1.60 5.67
N ALA A 191 11.88 -0.52 5.94
CA ALA A 191 11.69 0.56 4.98
C ALA A 191 13.03 1.13 4.50
N ALA A 192 13.96 1.36 5.43
CA ALA A 192 15.30 1.90 5.12
C ALA A 192 16.12 1.02 4.16
N ARG A 193 15.85 -0.29 4.09
CA ARG A 193 16.49 -1.23 3.14
C ARG A 193 15.71 -1.40 1.84
N ASN A 194 14.49 -0.85 1.76
CA ASN A 194 13.59 -1.00 0.63
C ASN A 194 13.31 0.33 -0.06
N ASP A 195 12.30 0.39 -0.92
CA ASP A 195 12.10 1.51 -1.86
C ASP A 195 11.21 2.61 -1.29
N GLY A 196 10.64 2.41 -0.09
CA GLY A 196 9.82 3.43 0.55
C GLY A 196 9.12 2.96 1.81
N PHE A 197 8.42 3.91 2.42
CA PHE A 197 7.61 3.72 3.61
C PHE A 197 6.19 4.22 3.40
N MET A 198 5.21 3.47 3.90
CA MET A 198 3.80 3.85 3.90
C MET A 198 3.37 4.06 5.35
N HIS A 199 3.24 5.34 5.73
CA HIS A 199 2.71 5.66 7.05
C HIS A 199 1.23 5.27 7.11
N ALA A 200 0.89 4.46 8.07
CA ALA A 200 -0.46 4.02 8.26
C ALA A 200 -1.17 4.94 9.27
N GLY A 201 -2.40 5.30 8.94
CA GLY A 201 -3.20 6.19 9.76
C GLY A 201 -2.84 7.67 9.62
N ASN A 202 -3.54 8.48 10.38
CA ASN A 202 -3.36 9.92 10.44
C ASN A 202 -2.36 10.26 11.54
N GLY A 203 -1.27 10.94 11.20
CA GLY A 203 -0.31 11.45 12.16
C GLY A 203 -0.20 12.97 12.08
N THR A 204 0.24 13.59 13.15
CA THR A 204 0.63 15.01 13.12
C THR A 204 1.86 15.18 12.22
N ARG A 205 2.09 16.39 11.78
CA ARG A 205 3.27 16.72 10.97
C ARG A 205 4.57 16.42 11.70
N GLU A 206 4.62 16.71 12.99
CA GLU A 206 5.76 16.47 13.87
C GLU A 206 6.06 14.98 13.99
N GLU A 207 5.03 14.16 14.12
CA GLU A 207 5.17 12.68 14.11
C GLU A 207 5.69 12.17 12.77
N MET A 208 5.17 12.68 11.66
CA MET A 208 5.64 12.31 10.31
C MET A 208 7.11 12.69 10.10
N ALA A 209 7.49 13.91 10.50
CA ALA A 209 8.87 14.38 10.43
C ALA A 209 9.80 13.52 11.29
N ALA A 210 9.38 13.15 12.51
CA ALA A 210 10.16 12.29 13.39
C ALA A 210 10.34 10.88 12.83
N VAL A 211 9.27 10.28 12.26
CA VAL A 211 9.33 8.97 11.60
C VAL A 211 10.28 9.01 10.41
N LEU A 212 10.16 10.03 9.56
CA LEU A 212 11.03 10.17 8.39
C LEU A 212 12.49 10.37 8.79
N ALA A 213 12.77 11.22 9.78
CA ALA A 213 14.13 11.43 10.29
C ALA A 213 14.75 10.13 10.81
N LYS A 214 13.95 9.31 11.53
CA LYS A 214 14.38 8.01 12.03
C LYS A 214 14.68 7.01 10.90
N ILE A 215 13.83 6.96 9.86
CA ILE A 215 14.08 6.11 8.69
C ILE A 215 15.34 6.59 7.96
N GLN A 216 15.55 7.89 7.80
CA GLN A 216 16.75 8.42 7.16
C GLN A 216 18.03 8.07 7.94
N ALA A 217 17.98 8.09 9.27
CA ALA A 217 19.12 7.64 10.08
C ALA A 217 19.45 6.15 9.81
N TYR A 218 18.44 5.28 9.72
CA TYR A 218 18.66 3.89 9.33
C TYR A 218 19.14 3.74 7.88
N ARG A 219 18.71 4.59 6.97
CA ARG A 219 19.20 4.57 5.58
C ARG A 219 20.70 4.90 5.52
N VAL A 220 21.17 5.83 6.35
CA VAL A 220 22.61 6.10 6.49
C VAL A 220 23.34 4.88 7.07
N GLU A 221 22.81 4.27 8.14
CA GLU A 221 23.38 3.05 8.76
C GLU A 221 23.53 1.91 7.75
N PHE A 222 22.53 1.74 6.85
CA PHE A 222 22.51 0.66 5.85
C PHE A 222 23.13 1.04 4.50
N GLY A 223 23.64 2.26 4.33
CA GLY A 223 24.26 2.72 3.08
C GLY A 223 23.25 2.85 1.92
N THR A 224 21.99 3.20 2.22
CA THR A 224 20.90 3.35 1.24
C THR A 224 20.41 4.78 1.08
N GLN A 225 21.05 5.75 1.74
CA GLN A 225 20.63 7.16 1.79
C GLN A 225 20.56 7.83 0.40
N ASP A 226 21.37 7.38 -0.54
CA ASP A 226 21.44 7.95 -1.89
C ASP A 226 20.50 7.27 -2.89
N LYS A 227 19.83 6.19 -2.48
CA LYS A 227 18.83 5.51 -3.33
C LYS A 227 17.52 6.30 -3.35
N PRO A 228 16.74 6.27 -4.44
CA PRO A 228 15.38 6.79 -4.44
C PRO A 228 14.57 6.22 -3.28
N PHE A 229 13.73 7.04 -2.67
CA PHE A 229 12.89 6.62 -1.55
C PHE A 229 11.55 7.33 -1.59
N ARG A 230 10.47 6.58 -1.43
CA ARG A 230 9.10 7.10 -1.40
C ARG A 230 8.58 7.12 0.04
N PHE A 231 7.99 8.24 0.42
CA PHE A 231 7.34 8.38 1.72
C PHE A 231 5.88 8.75 1.54
N PHE A 232 5.01 7.77 1.75
CA PHE A 232 3.56 7.94 1.71
C PHE A 232 3.07 8.35 3.09
N ALA A 233 2.34 9.47 3.15
CA ALA A 233 1.68 9.92 4.36
C ALA A 233 0.38 10.64 4.03
N THR A 234 -0.61 10.48 4.91
CA THR A 234 -1.89 11.19 4.84
C THR A 234 -1.93 12.21 5.97
N ALA A 235 -2.33 13.45 5.67
CA ALA A 235 -2.54 14.47 6.68
C ALA A 235 -3.89 14.28 7.40
N MET A 236 -3.98 14.80 8.62
CA MET A 236 -5.25 14.92 9.34
C MET A 236 -6.03 16.15 8.84
N GLY A 237 -7.35 16.01 8.75
CA GLY A 237 -8.25 17.11 8.42
C GLY A 237 -8.31 17.43 6.92
N GLU A 238 -8.67 18.67 6.61
CA GLU A 238 -8.87 19.13 5.24
C GLU A 238 -7.53 19.27 4.50
N MET A 239 -7.47 18.71 3.28
CA MET A 239 -6.29 18.75 2.42
C MET A 239 -6.24 20.03 1.61
N THR A 240 -5.79 21.11 2.23
CA THR A 240 -5.54 22.38 1.56
C THR A 240 -4.16 22.43 0.91
N LEU A 241 -3.96 23.38 -0.01
CA LEU A 241 -2.66 23.60 -0.65
C LEU A 241 -1.53 23.87 0.39
N ASP A 242 -1.84 24.60 1.46
CA ASP A 242 -0.86 24.90 2.52
C ASP A 242 -0.49 23.65 3.33
N VAL A 243 -1.45 22.78 3.62
CA VAL A 243 -1.21 21.48 4.24
C VAL A 243 -0.29 20.64 3.35
N VAL A 244 -0.59 20.55 2.06
CA VAL A 244 0.21 19.78 1.09
C VAL A 244 1.65 20.28 1.01
N LYS A 245 1.85 21.60 0.85
CA LYS A 245 3.20 22.20 0.83
C LYS A 245 3.98 21.87 2.09
N HIS A 246 3.32 21.95 3.21
CA HIS A 246 3.93 21.69 4.50
C HIS A 246 4.39 20.22 4.67
N TYR A 247 3.59 19.25 4.20
CA TYR A 247 4.00 17.83 4.18
C TYR A 247 5.13 17.59 3.16
N GLN A 248 5.12 18.31 2.05
CA GLN A 248 6.21 18.27 1.08
C GLN A 248 7.52 18.77 1.68
N ASP A 249 7.49 19.85 2.46
CA ASP A 249 8.67 20.45 3.12
C ASP A 249 9.33 19.51 4.12
N ILE A 250 8.55 18.64 4.78
CA ILE A 250 9.11 17.60 5.68
C ILE A 250 9.55 16.34 4.95
N GLY A 251 9.40 16.26 3.62
CA GLY A 251 9.90 15.16 2.80
C GLY A 251 8.90 14.09 2.41
N VAL A 252 7.58 14.31 2.60
CA VAL A 252 6.54 13.44 2.04
C VAL A 252 6.58 13.55 0.52
N THR A 253 6.63 12.43 -0.17
CA THR A 253 6.70 12.36 -1.64
C THR A 253 5.36 11.99 -2.26
N ASP A 254 4.54 11.25 -1.54
CA ASP A 254 3.29 10.64 -2.01
C ASP A 254 2.19 10.85 -0.96
N MET A 255 1.04 11.34 -1.39
CA MET A 255 -0.07 11.64 -0.50
C MET A 255 -1.35 10.91 -0.95
N PRO A 256 -1.79 9.88 -0.21
CA PRO A 256 -3.12 9.29 -0.37
C PRO A 256 -4.21 10.31 -0.03
N ILE A 257 -5.21 10.43 -0.89
CA ILE A 257 -6.34 11.35 -0.75
C ILE A 257 -7.64 10.55 -0.71
N ALA A 258 -8.39 10.68 0.36
CA ALA A 258 -9.74 10.16 0.52
C ALA A 258 -10.69 11.31 0.86
N PHE A 259 -11.90 11.29 0.29
CA PHE A 259 -12.91 12.33 0.51
C PHE A 259 -13.97 11.93 1.54
N ARG A 260 -13.83 10.74 2.11
CA ARG A 260 -14.66 10.24 3.20
C ARG A 260 -13.82 9.40 4.17
N SER A 261 -14.33 9.17 5.37
CA SER A 261 -13.73 8.21 6.27
C SER A 261 -13.86 6.79 5.70
N LEU A 262 -12.74 6.10 5.54
CA LEU A 262 -12.71 4.69 5.16
C LEU A 262 -13.02 3.75 6.35
N TYR A 263 -13.13 4.30 7.56
CA TYR A 263 -13.46 3.56 8.79
C TYR A 263 -14.91 3.78 9.24
N ALA A 264 -15.76 4.37 8.39
CA ALA A 264 -17.18 4.53 8.69
C ALA A 264 -17.90 3.19 8.66
N VAL A 265 -18.66 2.90 9.71
CA VAL A 265 -19.47 1.68 9.82
C VAL A 265 -20.65 1.73 8.84
N GLU A 266 -21.19 2.92 8.62
CA GLU A 266 -22.30 3.15 7.71
C GLU A 266 -21.96 2.73 6.27
N GLU A 267 -22.97 2.34 5.53
CA GLU A 267 -22.83 2.04 4.11
C GLU A 267 -22.49 3.30 3.31
N ASP A 268 -21.59 3.17 2.34
CA ASP A 268 -21.28 4.24 1.41
C ASP A 268 -22.42 4.42 0.40
N THR A 269 -23.22 5.46 0.61
CA THR A 269 -24.35 5.83 -0.25
C THR A 269 -24.05 7.00 -1.18
N GLN A 270 -22.80 7.52 -1.18
CA GLN A 270 -22.43 8.65 -2.01
C GLN A 270 -22.52 8.27 -3.50
N PRO A 271 -23.27 9.03 -4.32
CA PRO A 271 -23.37 8.75 -5.75
C PRO A 271 -22.02 8.82 -6.45
N LEU A 272 -21.80 7.97 -7.46
CA LEU A 272 -20.58 7.95 -8.26
C LEU A 272 -20.20 9.35 -8.79
N GLN A 273 -21.19 10.11 -9.31
CA GLN A 273 -20.93 11.45 -9.84
C GLN A 273 -20.38 12.39 -8.77
N GLN A 274 -20.91 12.34 -7.55
CA GLN A 274 -20.39 13.16 -6.45
C GLN A 274 -18.93 12.84 -6.12
N LYS A 275 -18.56 11.56 -6.15
CA LYS A 275 -17.16 11.14 -5.95
C LYS A 275 -16.25 11.66 -7.07
N ILE A 276 -16.72 11.66 -8.31
CA ILE A 276 -16.00 12.22 -9.46
C ILE A 276 -15.86 13.75 -9.32
N ASP A 277 -16.90 14.44 -8.88
CA ASP A 277 -16.87 15.89 -8.65
C ASP A 277 -15.86 16.25 -7.53
N ASP A 278 -15.79 15.45 -6.47
CA ASP A 278 -14.80 15.62 -5.40
C ASP A 278 -13.36 15.45 -5.91
N LEU A 279 -13.12 14.45 -6.78
CA LEU A 279 -11.82 14.27 -7.46
C LEU A 279 -11.43 15.51 -8.29
N SER A 280 -12.38 16.02 -9.09
CA SER A 280 -12.14 17.16 -9.98
C SER A 280 -11.90 18.43 -9.18
N ARG A 281 -12.68 18.68 -8.14
CA ARG A 281 -12.51 19.84 -7.24
C ARG A 281 -11.11 19.85 -6.61
N PHE A 282 -10.66 18.73 -6.05
CA PHE A 282 -9.32 18.64 -5.45
C PHE A 282 -8.21 18.84 -6.50
N ALA A 283 -8.40 18.32 -7.71
CA ALA A 283 -7.44 18.52 -8.79
C ALA A 283 -7.29 20.01 -9.13
N ASP A 284 -8.39 20.75 -9.27
CA ASP A 284 -8.39 22.17 -9.59
C ASP A 284 -7.83 23.02 -8.44
N GLU A 285 -8.20 22.70 -7.21
CA GLU A 285 -7.82 23.46 -6.01
C GLU A 285 -6.39 23.21 -5.55
N VAL A 286 -5.87 22.00 -5.73
CA VAL A 286 -4.60 21.57 -5.15
C VAL A 286 -3.62 21.03 -6.21
N ILE A 287 -3.99 19.97 -6.96
CA ILE A 287 -3.03 19.29 -7.86
C ILE A 287 -2.47 20.25 -8.91
N ALA A 288 -3.31 21.08 -9.52
CA ALA A 288 -2.92 22.05 -10.54
C ALA A 288 -2.01 23.19 -10.01
N LYS A 289 -1.82 23.31 -8.68
CA LYS A 289 -1.06 24.40 -8.04
C LYS A 289 0.21 23.93 -7.34
N VAL A 290 0.51 22.61 -7.37
CA VAL A 290 1.71 21.99 -6.80
C VAL A 290 2.62 21.49 -7.90
#